data_e7ec2b0666a08e19fd236631c7fbc7eb
#
_entry.id   e7ec2b0666a08e19fd236631c7fbc7eb
#
_cell.length_a   1.000
_cell.length_b   1.000
_cell.length_c   1.000
_cell.angle_alpha   90.00
_cell.angle_beta   90.00
_cell.angle_gamma   90.00
#
_symmetry.space_group_name_H-M   'P 1'
#
loop_
_entity.id
_entity.type
_entity.pdbx_description
1 polymer ?
#
loop_
_entity_poly.entity_id
_entity_poly.type
_entity_poly.pdbx_seq_one_letter_code
_entity_poly.pdbx_strand_id
1 'polypeptide(L)'
;MSARRLPALVVAWVLAAAATAAAGDRFAVVITGASGGEVYAKKYTQVRTSFTATLRDTFGYKVDHLFVLAEQEEKNVQKATRENVQRVFVDLRKRMTKDDQLLVFLAGHGTLTDGSGEDAKFNLVGPDLSASEWADLLKVIPGRLVFVDTTGGSFPFLHKMAARGRVVLTATDSSAQQFETVFPEYFVRAFDDDAADTDKSGRVSIWEAFQYASAAVQQWFEQKGELPTERPLLDDTGAGVGREAQAPGVDGAIARVTYLEPEPALELPSDAALAGLVRRRAALEAALEELKARKESLSPDQYATELEAILTELARVSLQIKAKS
;
A
#
# COMPACT_ATOMS: atom_id res chain seq x y z
N MET A 1 33.77 -62.19 18.33
CA MET A 1 32.40 -61.88 17.84
C MET A 1 31.96 -60.58 18.52
N SER A 2 32.09 -59.48 17.80
CA SER A 2 31.83 -58.15 18.36
C SER A 2 30.53 -57.61 17.72
N ALA A 3 29.49 -57.46 18.54
CA ALA A 3 28.23 -56.95 18.14
C ALA A 3 28.29 -55.41 18.09
N ARG A 4 28.24 -54.84 16.88
CA ARG A 4 28.05 -53.40 16.66
C ARG A 4 26.63 -52.99 16.98
N ARG A 5 26.44 -52.16 17.99
CA ARG A 5 25.18 -51.48 18.28
C ARG A 5 25.06 -50.22 17.40
N LEU A 6 24.02 -50.18 16.54
CA LEU A 6 23.63 -48.98 15.81
C LEU A 6 22.93 -48.00 16.76
N PRO A 7 23.22 -46.70 16.69
CA PRO A 7 22.44 -45.74 17.45
C PRO A 7 21.09 -45.46 16.73
N ALA A 8 20.02 -45.57 17.48
CA ALA A 8 18.70 -45.17 17.01
C ALA A 8 18.64 -43.63 16.88
N LEU A 9 18.45 -43.16 15.66
CA LEU A 9 18.17 -41.75 15.37
C LEU A 9 16.73 -41.45 15.85
N VAL A 10 16.58 -40.73 16.93
CA VAL A 10 15.31 -40.15 17.36
C VAL A 10 15.05 -38.93 16.49
N VAL A 11 14.20 -39.09 15.49
CA VAL A 11 13.67 -37.97 14.70
C VAL A 11 12.63 -37.26 15.57
N ALA A 12 13.05 -36.17 16.19
CA ALA A 12 12.14 -35.27 16.90
C ALA A 12 11.25 -34.55 15.89
N TRP A 13 9.99 -34.93 15.80
CA TRP A 13 8.96 -34.18 15.07
C TRP A 13 8.69 -32.88 15.84
N VAL A 14 9.24 -31.78 15.36
CA VAL A 14 8.82 -30.46 15.77
C VAL A 14 7.45 -30.23 15.14
N LEU A 15 6.38 -30.43 15.91
CA LEU A 15 5.06 -29.91 15.61
C LEU A 15 5.12 -28.40 15.71
N ALA A 16 5.49 -27.72 14.62
CA ALA A 16 5.25 -26.32 14.47
C ALA A 16 3.72 -26.15 14.43
N ALA A 17 3.13 -25.70 15.52
CA ALA A 17 1.78 -25.19 15.52
C ALA A 17 1.78 -24.04 14.51
N ALA A 18 1.15 -24.26 13.34
CA ALA A 18 0.86 -23.19 12.41
C ALA A 18 -0.12 -22.24 13.12
N ALA A 19 0.41 -21.24 13.77
CA ALA A 19 -0.37 -20.10 14.16
C ALA A 19 -1.00 -19.58 12.87
N THR A 20 -2.33 -19.58 12.79
CA THR A 20 -3.04 -18.84 11.75
C THR A 20 -2.54 -17.41 11.89
N ALA A 21 -1.70 -16.96 10.97
CA ALA A 21 -1.34 -15.57 10.90
C ALA A 21 -2.67 -14.82 10.71
N ALA A 22 -3.12 -14.16 11.76
CA ALA A 22 -4.21 -13.21 11.63
C ALA A 22 -3.70 -12.15 10.66
N ALA A 23 -4.49 -11.84 9.62
CA ALA A 23 -4.18 -10.71 8.77
C ALA A 23 -3.92 -9.50 9.66
N GLY A 24 -2.80 -8.79 9.42
CA GLY A 24 -2.43 -7.63 10.23
C GLY A 24 -3.52 -6.56 10.19
N ASP A 25 -3.53 -5.69 11.18
CA ASP A 25 -4.44 -4.56 11.21
C ASP A 25 -4.08 -3.55 10.10
N ARG A 26 -5.08 -2.84 9.60
CA ARG A 26 -4.92 -1.81 8.58
C ARG A 26 -5.13 -0.44 9.21
N PHE A 27 -4.17 0.43 8.99
CA PHE A 27 -4.16 1.82 9.45
C PHE A 27 -4.15 2.75 8.25
N ALA A 28 -4.78 3.89 8.36
CA ALA A 28 -4.72 4.95 7.35
C ALA A 28 -4.56 6.33 7.98
N VAL A 29 -3.71 7.13 7.36
CA VAL A 29 -3.53 8.56 7.64
C VAL A 29 -3.89 9.31 6.37
N VAL A 30 -5.01 10.01 6.37
CA VAL A 30 -5.51 10.82 5.25
C VAL A 30 -5.36 12.28 5.64
N ILE A 31 -4.50 13.00 4.93
CA ILE A 31 -4.21 14.41 5.22
C ILE A 31 -4.54 15.26 4.02
N THR A 32 -5.37 16.28 4.26
CA THR A 32 -5.50 17.41 3.34
C THR A 32 -4.81 18.63 3.92
N GLY A 33 -3.87 19.20 3.16
CA GLY A 33 -3.06 20.33 3.59
C GLY A 33 -3.79 21.67 3.61
N ALA A 34 -3.02 22.75 3.81
CA ALA A 34 -3.52 24.11 3.67
C ALA A 34 -3.98 24.35 2.23
N SER A 35 -5.19 24.84 2.07
CA SER A 35 -5.81 24.93 0.74
C SER A 35 -5.37 26.19 -0.04
N GLY A 36 -5.01 27.26 0.64
CA GLY A 36 -4.68 28.53 -0.01
C GLY A 36 -5.86 29.23 -0.68
N GLY A 37 -7.08 28.67 -0.62
CA GLY A 37 -8.29 29.32 -1.16
C GLY A 37 -9.50 28.40 -1.21
N GLU A 38 -10.69 29.01 -1.33
CA GLU A 38 -11.97 28.31 -1.22
C GLU A 38 -12.16 27.22 -2.27
N VAL A 39 -11.68 27.42 -3.50
CA VAL A 39 -11.81 26.45 -4.60
C VAL A 39 -11.06 25.15 -4.25
N TYR A 40 -9.83 25.27 -3.76
CA TYR A 40 -9.02 24.14 -3.34
C TYR A 40 -9.55 23.51 -2.04
N ALA A 41 -10.02 24.32 -1.09
CA ALA A 41 -10.64 23.81 0.14
C ALA A 41 -11.82 22.88 -0.16
N LYS A 42 -12.68 23.26 -1.11
CA LYS A 42 -13.81 22.44 -1.55
C LYS A 42 -13.33 21.14 -2.20
N LYS A 43 -12.35 21.22 -3.10
CA LYS A 43 -11.77 20.06 -3.78
C LYS A 43 -11.15 19.05 -2.77
N TYR A 44 -10.29 19.54 -1.89
CA TYR A 44 -9.64 18.69 -0.89
C TYR A 44 -10.65 18.09 0.10
N THR A 45 -11.67 18.83 0.48
CA THR A 45 -12.76 18.31 1.32
C THR A 45 -13.49 17.18 0.61
N GLN A 46 -13.78 17.32 -0.69
CA GLN A 46 -14.46 16.27 -1.46
C GLN A 46 -13.60 15.00 -1.56
N VAL A 47 -12.32 15.13 -1.93
CA VAL A 47 -11.37 14.00 -2.01
C VAL A 47 -11.26 13.31 -0.66
N ARG A 48 -11.03 14.06 0.41
CA ARG A 48 -10.90 13.55 1.78
C ARG A 48 -12.17 12.80 2.22
N THR A 49 -13.32 13.42 2.06
CA THR A 49 -14.59 12.83 2.54
C THR A 49 -14.97 11.59 1.75
N SER A 50 -14.81 11.58 0.43
CA SER A 50 -15.03 10.40 -0.39
C SER A 50 -14.08 9.26 0.05
N PHE A 51 -12.78 9.52 0.08
CA PHE A 51 -11.81 8.47 0.41
C PHE A 51 -11.99 7.92 1.83
N THR A 52 -12.21 8.79 2.82
CA THR A 52 -12.44 8.33 4.20
C THR A 52 -13.75 7.56 4.35
N ALA A 53 -14.78 7.86 3.55
CA ALA A 53 -16.01 7.09 3.51
C ALA A 53 -15.75 5.68 2.94
N THR A 54 -15.06 5.57 1.80
CA THR A 54 -14.68 4.28 1.20
C THR A 54 -13.86 3.44 2.18
N LEU A 55 -12.82 4.03 2.81
CA LEU A 55 -12.00 3.31 3.80
C LEU A 55 -12.81 2.79 4.99
N ARG A 56 -13.71 3.61 5.53
CA ARG A 56 -14.50 3.27 6.71
C ARG A 56 -15.67 2.37 6.40
N ASP A 57 -16.50 2.76 5.42
CA ASP A 57 -17.84 2.18 5.20
C ASP A 57 -17.78 0.99 4.26
N THR A 58 -16.89 0.99 3.27
CA THR A 58 -16.70 -0.10 2.30
C THR A 58 -15.62 -1.06 2.76
N PHE A 59 -14.44 -0.55 3.13
CA PHE A 59 -13.29 -1.39 3.49
C PHE A 59 -13.20 -1.73 4.98
N GLY A 60 -14.07 -1.18 5.81
CA GLY A 60 -14.20 -1.55 7.22
C GLY A 60 -12.99 -1.15 8.09
N TYR A 61 -12.30 -0.05 7.78
CA TYR A 61 -11.28 0.47 8.68
C TYR A 61 -11.88 0.83 10.03
N LYS A 62 -11.26 0.38 11.11
CA LYS A 62 -11.67 0.75 12.48
C LYS A 62 -11.54 2.26 12.66
N VAL A 63 -12.48 2.87 13.37
CA VAL A 63 -12.48 4.33 13.57
C VAL A 63 -11.19 4.84 14.22
N ASP A 64 -10.63 4.08 15.15
CA ASP A 64 -9.37 4.40 15.83
C ASP A 64 -8.10 4.03 15.03
N HIS A 65 -8.26 3.41 13.84
CA HIS A 65 -7.19 3.14 12.88
C HIS A 65 -7.21 4.11 11.68
N LEU A 66 -8.20 4.98 11.61
CA LEU A 66 -8.35 5.98 10.55
C LEU A 66 -8.08 7.37 11.12
N PHE A 67 -6.91 7.91 10.84
CA PHE A 67 -6.49 9.25 11.23
C PHE A 67 -6.74 10.21 10.08
N VAL A 68 -7.58 11.20 10.32
CA VAL A 68 -7.95 12.20 9.31
C VAL A 68 -7.52 13.57 9.79
N LEU A 69 -6.73 14.26 8.96
CA LEU A 69 -6.28 15.62 9.26
C LEU A 69 -6.64 16.55 8.10
N ALA A 70 -7.09 17.75 8.41
CA ALA A 70 -7.48 18.75 7.42
C ALA A 70 -7.17 20.18 7.89
N GLU A 71 -7.30 21.13 6.96
CA GLU A 71 -7.11 22.55 7.29
C GLU A 71 -8.04 23.02 8.39
N GLN A 72 -9.30 22.57 8.36
CA GLN A 72 -10.29 22.87 9.39
C GLN A 72 -10.53 21.64 10.26
N GLU A 73 -10.63 21.87 11.56
CA GLU A 73 -10.95 20.84 12.54
C GLU A 73 -12.46 20.55 12.51
N GLU A 74 -12.82 19.26 12.47
CA GLU A 74 -14.20 18.78 12.46
C GLU A 74 -14.32 17.56 13.38
N LYS A 75 -15.55 17.02 13.54
CA LYS A 75 -15.73 15.78 14.30
C LYS A 75 -14.91 14.65 13.64
N ASN A 76 -14.02 14.04 14.40
CA ASN A 76 -13.08 12.99 13.96
C ASN A 76 -12.07 13.44 12.89
N VAL A 77 -11.88 14.74 12.69
CA VAL A 77 -10.88 15.34 11.81
C VAL A 77 -10.03 16.30 12.62
N GLN A 78 -8.75 16.01 12.74
CA GLN A 78 -7.81 16.88 13.46
C GLN A 78 -7.31 17.98 12.51
N LYS A 79 -6.83 19.08 13.08
CA LYS A 79 -6.18 20.11 12.29
C LYS A 79 -4.87 19.59 11.70
N ALA A 80 -4.63 19.81 10.41
CA ALA A 80 -3.43 19.36 9.70
C ALA A 80 -2.24 20.26 10.04
N THR A 81 -1.76 20.20 11.28
CA THR A 81 -0.55 20.88 11.73
C THR A 81 0.60 19.90 11.88
N ARG A 82 1.83 20.40 11.83
CA ARG A 82 3.05 19.63 12.06
C ARG A 82 3.00 18.80 13.34
N GLU A 83 2.55 19.42 14.43
CA GLU A 83 2.48 18.79 15.75
C GLU A 83 1.47 17.64 15.77
N ASN A 84 0.31 17.82 15.13
CA ASN A 84 -0.71 16.80 15.05
C ASN A 84 -0.24 15.61 14.18
N VAL A 85 0.40 15.89 13.04
CA VAL A 85 1.02 14.84 12.21
C VAL A 85 2.03 14.06 13.02
N GLN A 86 2.98 14.72 13.67
CA GLN A 86 3.98 14.05 14.50
C GLN A 86 3.36 13.20 15.62
N ARG A 87 2.30 13.69 16.26
CA ARG A 87 1.56 12.96 17.31
C ARG A 87 0.93 11.69 16.76
N VAL A 88 0.31 11.73 15.58
CA VAL A 88 -0.27 10.56 14.91
C VAL A 88 0.82 9.51 14.66
N PHE A 89 1.99 9.88 14.15
CA PHE A 89 3.07 8.92 13.89
C PHE A 89 3.70 8.37 15.18
N VAL A 90 3.74 9.15 16.26
CA VAL A 90 4.14 8.64 17.59
C VAL A 90 3.14 7.59 18.10
N ASP A 91 1.85 7.78 17.87
CA ASP A 91 0.81 6.81 18.23
C ASP A 91 0.89 5.55 17.37
N LEU A 92 0.96 5.68 16.06
CA LEU A 92 1.12 4.57 15.11
C LEU A 92 2.34 3.70 15.45
N ARG A 93 3.49 4.31 15.75
CA ARG A 93 4.70 3.57 16.15
C ARG A 93 4.48 2.67 17.37
N LYS A 94 3.60 3.07 18.30
CA LYS A 94 3.32 2.30 19.50
C LYS A 94 2.32 1.18 19.26
N ARG A 95 1.42 1.36 18.30
CA ARG A 95 0.29 0.46 18.05
C ARG A 95 0.56 -0.56 16.97
N MET A 96 1.28 -0.17 15.93
CA MET A 96 1.53 -1.03 14.78
C MET A 96 2.57 -2.10 15.05
N THR A 97 2.39 -3.23 14.40
CA THR A 97 3.30 -4.38 14.35
C THR A 97 3.86 -4.57 12.94
N LYS A 98 4.80 -5.49 12.77
CA LYS A 98 5.40 -5.81 11.46
C LYS A 98 4.42 -6.43 10.45
N ASP A 99 3.30 -6.95 10.92
CA ASP A 99 2.30 -7.64 10.10
C ASP A 99 1.19 -6.68 9.63
N ASP A 100 1.17 -5.44 10.15
CA ASP A 100 0.16 -4.43 9.84
C ASP A 100 0.50 -3.67 8.55
N GLN A 101 -0.52 -2.99 8.01
CA GLN A 101 -0.38 -2.12 6.84
C GLN A 101 -0.76 -0.68 7.18
N LEU A 102 0.06 0.27 6.75
CA LEU A 102 -0.22 1.69 6.83
C LEU A 102 -0.39 2.28 5.44
N LEU A 103 -1.52 2.96 5.22
CA LEU A 103 -1.71 3.91 4.13
C LEU A 103 -1.42 5.32 4.64
N VAL A 104 -0.59 6.07 3.92
CA VAL A 104 -0.46 7.54 4.06
C VAL A 104 -0.88 8.17 2.76
N PHE A 105 -1.92 8.99 2.80
CA PHE A 105 -2.45 9.70 1.63
C PHE A 105 -2.40 11.20 1.87
N LEU A 106 -1.68 11.91 1.02
CA LEU A 106 -1.49 13.35 1.06
C LEU A 106 -2.17 14.00 -0.14
N ALA A 107 -3.09 14.93 0.10
CA ALA A 107 -3.71 15.76 -0.93
C ALA A 107 -3.65 17.22 -0.53
N GLY A 108 -3.17 18.08 -1.43
CA GLY A 108 -2.95 19.48 -1.12
C GLY A 108 -1.90 20.09 -2.01
N HIS A 109 -1.29 21.17 -1.53
CA HIS A 109 -0.17 21.82 -2.19
C HIS A 109 1.17 21.29 -1.69
N GLY A 110 2.13 21.22 -2.59
CA GLY A 110 3.54 21.00 -2.29
C GLY A 110 4.38 22.20 -2.72
N THR A 111 5.45 22.46 -1.98
CA THR A 111 6.38 23.57 -2.29
C THR A 111 7.81 23.04 -2.27
N LEU A 112 8.61 23.33 -3.29
CA LEU A 112 10.02 22.99 -3.28
C LEU A 112 10.75 23.76 -2.17
N THR A 113 11.69 23.09 -1.50
CA THR A 113 12.45 23.70 -0.39
C THR A 113 13.47 24.70 -0.88
N ASP A 114 14.06 24.44 -2.04
CA ASP A 114 15.06 25.28 -2.68
C ASP A 114 15.05 25.10 -4.21
N GLY A 115 15.92 25.79 -4.89
CA GLY A 115 16.04 25.70 -6.34
C GLY A 115 16.70 24.42 -6.85
N SER A 116 17.16 23.51 -5.98
CA SER A 116 17.78 22.22 -6.40
C SER A 116 16.75 21.22 -6.89
N GLY A 117 15.51 21.29 -6.36
CA GLY A 117 14.46 20.30 -6.64
C GLY A 117 14.67 18.95 -5.98
N GLU A 118 15.62 18.86 -5.02
CA GLU A 118 15.94 17.59 -4.34
C GLU A 118 15.05 17.30 -3.13
N ASP A 119 14.37 18.31 -2.59
CA ASP A 119 13.43 18.19 -1.49
C ASP A 119 12.23 19.12 -1.67
N ALA A 120 11.10 18.70 -1.17
CA ALA A 120 9.85 19.44 -1.21
C ALA A 120 9.16 19.38 0.15
N LYS A 121 8.22 20.27 0.37
CA LYS A 121 7.36 20.29 1.55
C LYS A 121 5.93 19.98 1.17
N PHE A 122 5.26 19.22 2.02
CA PHE A 122 3.81 19.16 2.02
C PHE A 122 3.29 20.31 2.89
N ASN A 123 2.42 21.14 2.30
CA ASN A 123 1.97 22.37 2.94
C ASN A 123 0.89 22.10 3.99
N LEU A 124 1.26 22.30 5.24
CA LEU A 124 0.39 22.14 6.41
C LEU A 124 -0.18 23.48 6.88
N VAL A 125 -1.05 23.44 7.87
CA VAL A 125 -1.48 24.65 8.57
C VAL A 125 -0.39 25.06 9.57
N GLY A 126 0.36 26.09 9.24
CA GLY A 126 1.54 26.53 9.99
C GLY A 126 2.85 26.00 9.37
N PRO A 127 3.82 25.57 10.17
CA PRO A 127 5.06 25.05 9.63
C PRO A 127 4.87 23.73 8.84
N ASP A 128 5.42 23.68 7.64
CA ASP A 128 5.34 22.52 6.76
C ASP A 128 6.29 21.40 7.18
N LEU A 129 6.08 20.21 6.62
CA LEU A 129 6.99 19.08 6.72
C LEU A 129 7.62 18.79 5.35
N SER A 130 8.96 18.73 5.32
CA SER A 130 9.69 18.33 4.11
C SER A 130 9.64 16.82 3.88
N ALA A 131 9.90 16.39 2.64
CA ALA A 131 9.96 14.96 2.29
C ALA A 131 11.01 14.23 3.14
N SER A 132 12.12 14.88 3.46
CA SER A 132 13.15 14.33 4.36
C SER A 132 12.60 14.12 5.79
N GLU A 133 11.84 15.07 6.33
CA GLU A 133 11.21 14.95 7.65
C GLU A 133 10.10 13.87 7.66
N TRP A 134 9.34 13.75 6.58
CA TRP A 134 8.37 12.66 6.40
C TRP A 134 9.07 11.29 6.39
N ALA A 135 10.20 11.18 5.69
CA ALA A 135 11.00 9.96 5.67
C ALA A 135 11.46 9.55 7.07
N ASP A 136 11.89 10.50 7.89
CA ASP A 136 12.30 10.24 9.28
C ASP A 136 11.14 9.77 10.15
N LEU A 137 9.95 10.36 10.00
CA LEU A 137 8.74 9.91 10.70
C LEU A 137 8.36 8.48 10.33
N LEU A 138 8.45 8.13 9.04
CA LEU A 138 8.04 6.83 8.51
C LEU A 138 9.10 5.74 8.67
N LYS A 139 10.37 6.10 8.87
CA LYS A 139 11.47 5.14 9.03
C LYS A 139 11.31 4.19 10.21
N VAL A 140 10.63 4.66 11.25
CA VAL A 140 10.45 3.93 12.51
C VAL A 140 9.10 3.25 12.65
N ILE A 141 8.23 3.36 11.65
CA ILE A 141 6.92 2.70 11.61
C ILE A 141 7.12 1.27 11.10
N PRO A 142 6.67 0.27 11.87
CA PRO A 142 6.74 -1.13 11.42
C PRO A 142 5.64 -1.45 10.40
N GLY A 143 5.78 -2.59 9.73
CA GLY A 143 4.76 -3.08 8.80
C GLY A 143 4.94 -2.61 7.36
N ARG A 144 3.92 -2.87 6.54
CA ARG A 144 3.90 -2.49 5.13
C ARG A 144 3.42 -1.05 4.99
N LEU A 145 4.07 -0.27 4.12
CA LEU A 145 3.71 1.12 3.87
C LEU A 145 3.27 1.31 2.41
N VAL A 146 2.09 1.91 2.25
CA VAL A 146 1.64 2.55 1.01
C VAL A 146 1.67 4.05 1.24
N PHE A 147 2.52 4.77 0.53
CA PHE A 147 2.64 6.21 0.61
C PHE A 147 2.20 6.84 -0.71
N VAL A 148 1.23 7.71 -0.67
CA VAL A 148 0.63 8.36 -1.84
C VAL A 148 0.67 9.87 -1.63
N ASP A 149 1.56 10.55 -2.32
CA ASP A 149 1.60 12.02 -2.37
C ASP A 149 1.02 12.49 -3.71
N THR A 150 -0.11 13.13 -3.63
CA THR A 150 -0.85 13.59 -4.82
C THR A 150 -0.62 15.08 -5.14
N THR A 151 0.35 15.72 -4.49
CA THR A 151 0.64 17.14 -4.70
C THR A 151 1.44 17.41 -5.99
N GLY A 152 1.39 18.63 -6.50
CA GLY A 152 2.28 19.06 -7.58
C GLY A 152 3.76 18.99 -7.23
N GLY A 153 4.11 19.13 -5.95
CA GLY A 153 5.48 19.01 -5.44
C GLY A 153 5.90 17.61 -5.04
N SER A 154 5.18 16.55 -5.48
CA SER A 154 5.36 15.18 -4.97
C SER A 154 6.63 14.46 -5.45
N PHE A 155 7.22 14.85 -6.58
CA PHE A 155 8.36 14.10 -7.16
C PHE A 155 9.53 13.86 -6.19
N PRO A 156 10.02 14.83 -5.38
CA PRO A 156 11.10 14.58 -4.43
C PRO A 156 10.74 13.55 -3.34
N PHE A 157 9.45 13.41 -3.01
CA PHE A 157 9.00 12.40 -2.04
C PHE A 157 9.29 10.99 -2.50
N LEU A 158 9.28 10.72 -3.81
CA LEU A 158 9.57 9.40 -4.35
C LEU A 158 10.92 8.87 -3.84
N HIS A 159 11.99 9.65 -4.03
CA HIS A 159 13.34 9.27 -3.58
C HIS A 159 13.45 9.17 -2.05
N LYS A 160 12.81 10.08 -1.34
CA LYS A 160 12.92 10.14 0.12
C LYS A 160 12.15 9.02 0.81
N MET A 161 11.01 8.59 0.23
CA MET A 161 10.16 7.54 0.79
C MET A 161 10.60 6.13 0.37
N ALA A 162 11.37 6.01 -0.71
CA ALA A 162 11.78 4.73 -1.28
C ALA A 162 12.50 3.84 -0.26
N ALA A 163 11.98 2.63 -0.07
CA ALA A 163 12.62 1.58 0.70
C ALA A 163 12.00 0.23 0.32
N ARG A 164 12.74 -0.86 0.50
CA ARG A 164 12.23 -2.21 0.25
C ARG A 164 10.94 -2.49 1.04
N GLY A 165 9.95 -3.06 0.37
CA GLY A 165 8.65 -3.39 0.96
C GLY A 165 7.70 -2.20 1.12
N ARG A 166 8.02 -1.06 0.57
CA ARG A 166 7.14 0.10 0.48
C ARG A 166 6.59 0.24 -0.94
N VAL A 167 5.37 0.72 -1.03
CA VAL A 167 4.77 1.17 -2.28
C VAL A 167 4.66 2.70 -2.20
N VAL A 168 5.32 3.40 -3.09
CA VAL A 168 5.38 4.87 -3.12
C VAL A 168 4.79 5.37 -4.43
N LEU A 169 3.78 6.22 -4.34
CA LEU A 169 3.15 6.88 -5.48
C LEU A 169 3.31 8.39 -5.37
N THR A 170 3.60 9.01 -6.51
CA THR A 170 3.62 10.48 -6.66
C THR A 170 2.81 10.89 -7.86
N ALA A 171 2.22 12.10 -7.84
CA ALA A 171 1.43 12.61 -8.97
C ALA A 171 2.30 13.21 -10.08
N THR A 172 3.57 13.52 -9.79
CA THR A 172 4.48 14.21 -10.71
C THR A 172 5.80 13.46 -10.88
N ASP A 173 6.43 13.62 -12.04
CA ASP A 173 7.71 13.01 -12.43
C ASP A 173 8.88 14.02 -12.43
N SER A 174 8.62 15.26 -12.07
CA SER A 174 9.61 16.33 -12.12
C SER A 174 9.34 17.41 -11.09
N SER A 175 10.40 17.94 -10.49
CA SER A 175 10.34 19.13 -9.62
C SER A 175 9.88 20.40 -10.35
N ALA A 176 9.88 20.42 -11.69
CA ALA A 176 9.35 21.54 -12.46
C ALA A 176 7.82 21.57 -12.50
N GLN A 177 7.16 20.47 -12.15
CA GLN A 177 5.70 20.35 -12.11
C GLN A 177 5.20 20.76 -10.74
N GLN A 178 4.65 21.97 -10.63
CA GLN A 178 4.18 22.54 -9.35
C GLN A 178 2.71 23.00 -9.44
N PHE A 179 2.00 22.50 -10.45
CA PHE A 179 0.58 22.84 -10.64
C PHE A 179 -0.31 21.97 -9.78
N GLU A 180 -1.54 22.43 -9.60
CA GLU A 180 -2.59 21.61 -8.99
C GLU A 180 -2.84 20.35 -9.80
N THR A 181 -2.96 19.22 -9.14
CA THR A 181 -3.10 17.91 -9.77
C THR A 181 -4.56 17.45 -9.80
N VAL A 182 -4.93 16.62 -10.75
CA VAL A 182 -6.22 15.92 -10.80
C VAL A 182 -6.09 14.44 -10.41
N PHE A 183 -4.89 13.96 -10.20
CA PHE A 183 -4.61 12.59 -9.80
C PHE A 183 -5.36 12.14 -8.54
N PRO A 184 -5.49 12.96 -7.45
CA PRO A 184 -6.16 12.50 -6.23
C PRO A 184 -7.62 12.11 -6.43
N GLU A 185 -8.37 12.83 -7.28
CA GLU A 185 -9.77 12.48 -7.54
C GLU A 185 -9.89 11.12 -8.24
N TYR A 186 -9.05 10.87 -9.22
CA TYR A 186 -9.06 9.62 -9.97
C TYR A 186 -8.52 8.44 -9.15
N PHE A 187 -7.50 8.66 -8.33
CA PHE A 187 -6.97 7.63 -7.45
C PHE A 187 -8.03 7.17 -6.42
N VAL A 188 -8.74 8.12 -5.82
CA VAL A 188 -9.83 7.80 -4.88
C VAL A 188 -10.99 7.13 -5.60
N ARG A 189 -11.38 7.62 -6.78
CA ARG A 189 -12.45 7.05 -7.59
C ARG A 189 -12.20 5.60 -7.99
N ALA A 190 -10.95 5.21 -8.22
CA ALA A 190 -10.60 3.85 -8.62
C ALA A 190 -11.15 2.78 -7.66
N PHE A 191 -11.27 3.09 -6.37
CA PHE A 191 -11.77 2.16 -5.36
C PHE A 191 -13.30 2.05 -5.29
N ASP A 192 -14.01 2.90 -6.03
CA ASP A 192 -15.47 2.90 -6.12
C ASP A 192 -15.96 2.60 -7.57
N ASP A 193 -15.03 2.27 -8.50
CA ASP A 193 -15.32 2.04 -9.91
C ASP A 193 -14.89 0.62 -10.33
N ASP A 194 -15.84 -0.22 -10.64
CA ASP A 194 -15.62 -1.61 -11.08
C ASP A 194 -14.69 -1.72 -12.30
N ALA A 195 -14.56 -0.64 -13.09
CA ALA A 195 -13.64 -0.61 -14.24
C ALA A 195 -12.17 -0.62 -13.81
N ALA A 196 -11.86 -0.28 -12.57
CA ALA A 196 -10.51 -0.33 -12.05
C ALA A 196 -10.04 -1.77 -11.74
N ASP A 197 -10.96 -2.69 -11.37
CA ASP A 197 -10.66 -4.12 -11.17
C ASP A 197 -10.43 -4.81 -12.53
N THR A 198 -9.21 -4.69 -13.04
CA THR A 198 -8.85 -5.15 -14.38
C THR A 198 -8.62 -6.66 -14.45
N ASP A 199 -8.18 -7.28 -13.37
CA ASP A 199 -7.94 -8.72 -13.28
C ASP A 199 -9.18 -9.51 -12.83
N LYS A 200 -10.27 -8.81 -12.50
CA LYS A 200 -11.55 -9.37 -12.03
C LYS A 200 -11.43 -10.19 -10.76
N SER A 201 -10.53 -9.77 -9.88
CA SER A 201 -10.32 -10.39 -8.56
C SER A 201 -11.44 -10.05 -7.56
N GLY A 202 -12.26 -9.07 -7.87
CA GLY A 202 -13.29 -8.51 -7.00
C GLY A 202 -12.74 -7.47 -6.01
N ARG A 203 -11.49 -7.06 -6.17
CA ARG A 203 -10.84 -6.03 -5.36
C ARG A 203 -9.92 -5.18 -6.23
N VAL A 204 -9.76 -3.91 -5.88
CA VAL A 204 -8.84 -3.01 -6.56
C VAL A 204 -7.50 -2.97 -5.80
N SER A 205 -6.45 -3.48 -6.43
CA SER A 205 -5.08 -3.36 -5.91
C SER A 205 -4.55 -1.92 -6.03
N ILE A 206 -3.48 -1.60 -5.30
CA ILE A 206 -2.81 -0.29 -5.44
C ILE A 206 -2.28 -0.10 -6.86
N TRP A 207 -1.83 -1.17 -7.52
CA TRP A 207 -1.41 -1.11 -8.91
C TRP A 207 -2.56 -0.73 -9.86
N GLU A 208 -3.71 -1.34 -9.72
CA GLU A 208 -4.88 -1.05 -10.54
C GLU A 208 -5.42 0.35 -10.31
N ALA A 209 -5.47 0.80 -9.05
CA ALA A 209 -5.81 2.19 -8.74
C ALA A 209 -4.83 3.19 -9.37
N PHE A 210 -3.54 2.87 -9.37
CA PHE A 210 -2.51 3.68 -10.03
C PHE A 210 -2.67 3.70 -11.55
N GLN A 211 -2.92 2.55 -12.19
CA GLN A 211 -3.16 2.46 -13.63
C GLN A 211 -4.42 3.23 -14.05
N TYR A 212 -5.52 3.03 -13.32
CA TYR A 212 -6.78 3.73 -13.56
C TYR A 212 -6.61 5.24 -13.46
N ALA A 213 -6.00 5.72 -12.37
CA ALA A 213 -5.77 7.13 -12.16
C ALA A 213 -4.83 7.74 -13.20
N SER A 214 -3.74 7.06 -13.55
CA SER A 214 -2.78 7.52 -14.57
C SER A 214 -3.42 7.66 -15.96
N ALA A 215 -4.24 6.69 -16.36
CA ALA A 215 -4.98 6.74 -17.61
C ALA A 215 -6.02 7.87 -17.63
N ALA A 216 -6.74 8.06 -16.52
CA ALA A 216 -7.73 9.12 -16.38
C ALA A 216 -7.11 10.52 -16.38
N VAL A 217 -5.93 10.70 -15.77
CA VAL A 217 -5.14 11.94 -15.81
C VAL A 217 -4.75 12.25 -17.26
N GLN A 218 -4.19 11.30 -17.97
CA GLN A 218 -3.82 11.47 -19.38
C GLN A 218 -5.05 11.89 -20.21
N GLN A 219 -6.15 11.19 -20.07
CA GLN A 219 -7.40 11.49 -20.79
C GLN A 219 -7.93 12.88 -20.45
N TRP A 220 -7.82 13.34 -19.21
CA TRP A 220 -8.25 14.66 -18.79
C TRP A 220 -7.49 15.78 -19.54
N PHE A 221 -6.16 15.66 -19.64
CA PHE A 221 -5.34 16.61 -20.41
C PHE A 221 -5.63 16.56 -21.91
N GLU A 222 -5.79 15.37 -22.48
CA GLU A 222 -6.15 15.18 -23.90
C GLU A 222 -7.48 15.85 -24.24
N GLN A 223 -8.50 15.68 -23.39
CA GLN A 223 -9.83 16.31 -23.58
C GLN A 223 -9.77 17.84 -23.54
N LYS A 224 -8.83 18.41 -22.80
CA LYS A 224 -8.61 19.86 -22.75
C LYS A 224 -7.70 20.39 -23.86
N GLY A 225 -7.03 19.52 -24.59
CA GLY A 225 -6.02 19.90 -25.58
C GLY A 225 -4.79 20.53 -24.94
N GLU A 226 -4.50 20.18 -23.68
CA GLU A 226 -3.38 20.69 -22.91
C GLU A 226 -2.26 19.64 -22.81
N LEU A 227 -1.02 20.11 -22.66
CA LEU A 227 0.09 19.21 -22.34
C LEU A 227 0.01 18.77 -20.87
N PRO A 228 0.24 17.48 -20.57
CA PRO A 228 0.22 17.00 -19.20
C PRO A 228 1.24 17.73 -18.32
N THR A 229 0.76 18.31 -17.22
CA THR A 229 1.59 18.90 -16.17
C THR A 229 1.75 17.98 -14.97
N GLU A 230 1.17 16.79 -15.03
CA GLU A 230 1.34 15.74 -14.04
C GLU A 230 1.54 14.40 -14.76
N ARG A 231 2.46 13.62 -14.24
CA ARG A 231 2.78 12.26 -14.69
C ARG A 231 2.98 11.40 -13.46
N PRO A 232 1.97 10.61 -13.08
CA PRO A 232 2.07 9.79 -11.89
C PRO A 232 3.16 8.72 -12.01
N LEU A 233 3.90 8.54 -10.92
CA LEU A 233 4.96 7.54 -10.80
C LEU A 233 4.69 6.59 -9.65
N LEU A 234 5.15 5.35 -9.79
CA LEU A 234 5.17 4.34 -8.74
C LEU A 234 6.58 3.75 -8.60
N ASP A 235 7.05 3.60 -7.35
CA ASP A 235 8.21 2.78 -6.96
C ASP A 235 7.76 1.80 -5.86
N ASP A 236 7.90 0.51 -6.12
CA ASP A 236 7.72 -0.53 -5.10
C ASP A 236 8.95 -1.46 -4.98
N THR A 237 10.02 -1.12 -5.68
CA THR A 237 11.31 -1.80 -5.58
C THR A 237 12.19 -1.23 -4.48
N GLY A 238 11.92 0.01 -4.06
CA GLY A 238 12.74 0.77 -3.13
C GLY A 238 14.00 1.37 -3.75
N ALA A 239 14.04 1.45 -5.08
CA ALA A 239 15.18 2.03 -5.81
C ALA A 239 15.14 3.57 -5.85
N GLY A 240 13.99 4.18 -5.53
CA GLY A 240 13.79 5.62 -5.64
C GLY A 240 13.71 6.12 -7.09
N VAL A 241 13.42 5.21 -8.02
CA VAL A 241 13.26 5.50 -9.44
C VAL A 241 11.86 5.06 -9.85
N GLY A 242 10.92 5.99 -9.77
CA GLY A 242 9.52 5.68 -10.13
C GLY A 242 9.33 5.43 -11.61
N ARG A 243 8.27 4.70 -11.93
CA ARG A 243 7.86 4.36 -13.28
C ARG A 243 6.42 4.77 -13.53
N GLU A 244 6.16 5.16 -14.76
CA GLU A 244 4.79 5.38 -15.24
C GLU A 244 4.06 4.04 -15.43
N ALA A 245 2.74 4.06 -15.33
CA ALA A 245 1.90 2.86 -15.45
C ALA A 245 2.05 2.14 -16.80
N GLN A 246 2.34 2.88 -17.89
CA GLN A 246 2.50 2.36 -19.24
C GLN A 246 3.86 1.68 -19.47
N ALA A 247 4.87 1.99 -18.63
CA ALA A 247 6.22 1.46 -18.75
C ALA A 247 6.81 1.09 -17.37
N PRO A 248 6.18 0.16 -16.63
CA PRO A 248 6.51 -0.09 -15.23
C PRO A 248 7.89 -0.74 -15.03
N GLY A 249 8.46 -1.36 -16.06
CA GLY A 249 9.70 -2.11 -15.91
C GLY A 249 9.53 -3.24 -14.90
N VAL A 250 10.29 -3.17 -13.79
CA VAL A 250 10.23 -4.12 -12.67
C VAL A 250 9.33 -3.66 -11.51
N ASP A 251 8.81 -2.43 -11.57
CA ASP A 251 7.88 -1.90 -10.57
C ASP A 251 6.46 -2.44 -10.76
N GLY A 252 5.67 -2.36 -9.72
CA GLY A 252 4.28 -2.81 -9.68
C GLY A 252 4.07 -4.21 -9.11
N ALA A 253 5.13 -4.97 -8.84
CA ALA A 253 5.00 -6.34 -8.35
C ALA A 253 4.37 -6.39 -6.94
N ILE A 254 4.81 -5.54 -6.02
CA ILE A 254 4.26 -5.43 -4.67
C ILE A 254 2.89 -4.73 -4.71
N ALA A 255 2.76 -3.67 -5.52
CA ALA A 255 1.52 -2.92 -5.64
C ALA A 255 0.34 -3.77 -6.16
N ARG A 256 0.59 -4.77 -7.03
CA ARG A 256 -0.42 -5.72 -7.55
C ARG A 256 -1.02 -6.63 -6.48
N VAL A 257 -0.28 -6.90 -5.41
CA VAL A 257 -0.72 -7.75 -4.30
C VAL A 257 -0.98 -6.96 -3.02
N THR A 258 -1.01 -5.63 -3.13
CA THR A 258 -1.32 -4.72 -2.03
C THR A 258 -2.71 -4.14 -2.23
N TYR A 259 -3.59 -4.39 -1.26
CA TYR A 259 -4.99 -3.97 -1.26
C TYR A 259 -5.29 -3.11 -0.04
N LEU A 260 -6.16 -2.11 -0.20
CA LEU A 260 -6.71 -1.35 0.94
C LEU A 260 -7.91 -2.06 1.56
N GLU A 261 -8.58 -2.88 0.79
CA GLU A 261 -9.69 -3.72 1.24
C GLU A 261 -9.23 -4.90 2.11
N PRO A 262 -10.10 -5.43 2.97
CA PRO A 262 -9.83 -6.69 3.64
C PRO A 262 -9.79 -7.83 2.61
N GLU A 263 -9.06 -8.88 2.95
CA GLU A 263 -9.25 -10.14 2.22
C GLU A 263 -10.72 -10.58 2.34
N PRO A 264 -11.32 -11.07 1.25
CA PRO A 264 -12.66 -11.63 1.30
C PRO A 264 -12.74 -12.70 2.39
N ALA A 265 -13.83 -12.70 3.15
CA ALA A 265 -14.05 -13.75 4.15
C ALA A 265 -14.04 -15.11 3.45
N LEU A 266 -13.17 -15.99 3.89
CA LEU A 266 -13.08 -17.33 3.33
C LEU A 266 -14.38 -18.09 3.65
N GLU A 267 -15.11 -18.51 2.66
CA GLU A 267 -16.25 -19.40 2.84
C GLU A 267 -15.74 -20.76 3.34
N LEU A 268 -16.02 -21.03 4.60
CA LEU A 268 -15.53 -22.23 5.25
C LEU A 268 -16.65 -23.30 5.28
N PRO A 269 -16.34 -24.53 4.88
CA PRO A 269 -17.23 -25.67 5.08
C PRO A 269 -17.56 -25.85 6.56
N SER A 270 -18.71 -26.46 6.87
CA SER A 270 -19.11 -26.80 8.23
C SER A 270 -18.21 -27.87 8.89
N ASP A 271 -17.61 -28.74 8.10
CA ASP A 271 -16.61 -29.71 8.59
C ASP A 271 -15.32 -28.99 9.01
N ALA A 272 -14.95 -29.10 10.27
CA ALA A 272 -13.79 -28.42 10.82
C ALA A 272 -12.45 -28.83 10.18
N ALA A 273 -12.32 -30.09 9.75
CA ALA A 273 -11.11 -30.59 9.13
C ALA A 273 -10.99 -30.08 7.68
N LEU A 274 -12.09 -30.04 6.96
CA LEU A 274 -12.16 -29.48 5.61
C LEU A 274 -11.95 -27.95 5.66
N ALA A 275 -12.55 -27.26 6.62
CA ALA A 275 -12.33 -25.83 6.85
C ALA A 275 -10.85 -25.51 7.14
N GLY A 276 -10.16 -26.36 7.89
CA GLY A 276 -8.72 -26.25 8.13
C GLY A 276 -7.88 -26.37 6.84
N LEU A 277 -8.25 -27.29 5.96
CA LEU A 277 -7.59 -27.46 4.66
C LEU A 277 -7.85 -26.27 3.72
N VAL A 278 -9.08 -25.76 3.69
CA VAL A 278 -9.43 -24.57 2.89
C VAL A 278 -8.64 -23.34 3.36
N ARG A 279 -8.54 -23.10 4.67
CA ARG A 279 -7.67 -22.03 5.20
C ARG A 279 -6.20 -22.22 4.81
N ARG A 280 -5.70 -23.46 4.91
CA ARG A 280 -4.31 -23.76 4.56
C ARG A 280 -4.03 -23.51 3.08
N ARG A 281 -4.96 -23.87 2.19
CA ARG A 281 -4.85 -23.57 0.76
C ARG A 281 -4.78 -22.09 0.50
N ALA A 282 -5.71 -21.30 1.06
CA ALA A 282 -5.72 -19.85 0.89
C ALA A 282 -4.40 -19.20 1.39
N ALA A 283 -3.87 -19.64 2.53
CA ALA A 283 -2.59 -19.14 3.04
C ALA A 283 -1.41 -19.48 2.10
N LEU A 284 -1.44 -20.65 1.45
CA LEU A 284 -0.40 -21.03 0.48
C LEU A 284 -0.54 -20.25 -0.83
N GLU A 285 -1.77 -19.99 -1.29
CA GLU A 285 -2.04 -19.14 -2.46
C GLU A 285 -1.52 -17.71 -2.23
N ALA A 286 -1.80 -17.13 -1.06
CA ALA A 286 -1.26 -15.82 -0.68
C ALA A 286 0.28 -15.81 -0.61
N ALA A 287 0.89 -16.85 -0.01
CA ALA A 287 2.35 -16.98 0.06
C ALA A 287 2.99 -17.11 -1.34
N LEU A 288 2.29 -17.76 -2.28
CA LEU A 288 2.74 -17.89 -3.67
C LEU A 288 2.76 -16.52 -4.37
N GLU A 289 1.72 -15.71 -4.20
CA GLU A 289 1.66 -14.38 -4.79
C GLU A 289 2.72 -13.45 -4.16
N GLU A 290 2.93 -13.52 -2.85
CA GLU A 290 4.00 -12.78 -2.19
C GLU A 290 5.40 -13.21 -2.67
N LEU A 291 5.62 -14.52 -2.89
CA LEU A 291 6.89 -15.00 -3.44
C LEU A 291 7.11 -14.49 -4.86
N LYS A 292 6.08 -14.52 -5.71
CA LYS A 292 6.15 -13.96 -7.08
C LYS A 292 6.51 -12.48 -7.07
N ALA A 293 5.90 -11.71 -6.19
CA ALA A 293 6.19 -10.28 -6.04
C ALA A 293 7.65 -10.00 -5.63
N ARG A 294 8.26 -10.92 -4.84
CA ARG A 294 9.66 -10.80 -4.39
C ARG A 294 10.69 -11.44 -5.33
N LYS A 295 10.28 -11.99 -6.48
CA LYS A 295 11.14 -12.77 -7.38
C LYS A 295 12.46 -12.07 -7.69
N GLU A 296 12.42 -10.79 -8.07
CA GLU A 296 13.60 -10.01 -8.45
C GLU A 296 14.53 -9.69 -7.26
N SER A 297 14.05 -9.88 -6.02
CA SER A 297 14.83 -9.65 -4.79
C SER A 297 15.53 -10.92 -4.27
N LEU A 298 15.25 -12.07 -4.86
CA LEU A 298 15.78 -13.39 -4.48
C LEU A 298 16.79 -13.89 -5.51
N SER A 299 17.72 -14.74 -5.07
CA SER A 299 18.53 -15.48 -6.04
C SER A 299 17.66 -16.52 -6.78
N PRO A 300 17.98 -16.89 -8.03
CA PRO A 300 17.23 -17.90 -8.79
C PRO A 300 17.03 -19.21 -8.03
N ASP A 301 18.05 -19.68 -7.31
CA ASP A 301 18.00 -20.92 -6.54
C ASP A 301 17.08 -20.80 -5.31
N GLN A 302 17.13 -19.67 -4.60
CA GLN A 302 16.23 -19.40 -3.48
C GLN A 302 14.77 -19.33 -3.95
N TYR A 303 14.51 -18.59 -5.03
CA TYR A 303 13.17 -18.49 -5.61
C TYR A 303 12.64 -19.86 -6.04
N ALA A 304 13.44 -20.65 -6.75
CA ALA A 304 13.03 -21.99 -7.20
C ALA A 304 12.73 -22.92 -6.02
N THR A 305 13.55 -22.91 -4.97
CA THR A 305 13.37 -23.73 -3.78
C THR A 305 12.08 -23.35 -3.02
N GLU A 306 11.84 -22.07 -2.79
CA GLU A 306 10.62 -21.61 -2.11
C GLU A 306 9.38 -21.88 -2.96
N LEU A 307 9.46 -21.69 -4.29
CA LEU A 307 8.37 -21.96 -5.22
C LEU A 307 7.99 -23.45 -5.23
N GLU A 308 8.97 -24.34 -5.32
CA GLU A 308 8.74 -25.80 -5.31
C GLU A 308 8.08 -26.23 -3.99
N ALA A 309 8.53 -25.72 -2.87
CA ALA A 309 7.96 -26.02 -1.55
C ALA A 309 6.48 -25.61 -1.45
N ILE A 310 6.15 -24.38 -1.88
CA ILE A 310 4.78 -23.86 -1.85
C ILE A 310 3.88 -24.67 -2.80
N LEU A 311 4.30 -24.89 -4.06
CA LEU A 311 3.51 -25.60 -5.06
C LEU A 311 3.26 -27.06 -4.67
N THR A 312 4.26 -27.74 -4.09
CA THR A 312 4.12 -29.11 -3.61
C THR A 312 3.09 -29.20 -2.50
N GLU A 313 3.15 -28.29 -1.54
CA GLU A 313 2.20 -28.26 -0.42
C GLU A 313 0.78 -27.87 -0.90
N LEU A 314 0.67 -26.94 -1.85
CA LEU A 314 -0.59 -26.54 -2.47
C LEU A 314 -1.28 -27.71 -3.19
N ALA A 315 -0.51 -28.49 -3.96
CA ALA A 315 -1.01 -29.70 -4.61
C ALA A 315 -1.49 -30.72 -3.59
N ARG A 316 -0.72 -30.95 -2.51
CA ARG A 316 -1.07 -31.90 -1.44
C ARG A 316 -2.37 -31.50 -0.74
N VAL A 317 -2.52 -30.24 -0.35
CA VAL A 317 -3.72 -29.72 0.32
C VAL A 317 -4.93 -29.79 -0.61
N SER A 318 -4.77 -29.42 -1.88
CA SER A 318 -5.85 -29.48 -2.88
C SER A 318 -6.38 -30.91 -3.10
N LEU A 319 -5.49 -31.88 -3.15
CA LEU A 319 -5.88 -33.31 -3.22
C LEU A 319 -6.65 -33.74 -1.96
N GLN A 320 -6.24 -33.29 -0.77
CA GLN A 320 -6.94 -33.60 0.48
C GLN A 320 -8.32 -32.97 0.54
N ILE A 321 -8.49 -31.73 0.03
CA ILE A 321 -9.80 -31.08 -0.09
C ILE A 321 -10.69 -31.91 -1.02
N LYS A 322 -10.19 -32.25 -2.23
CA LYS A 322 -10.94 -33.03 -3.21
C LYS A 322 -11.37 -34.40 -2.68
N ALA A 323 -10.57 -35.01 -1.81
CA ALA A 323 -10.91 -36.33 -1.23
C ALA A 323 -11.99 -36.25 -0.14
N LYS A 324 -12.28 -35.05 0.38
CA LYS A 324 -13.25 -34.78 1.46
C LYS A 324 -14.50 -34.01 1.00
N SER A 325 -14.48 -33.47 -0.22
CA SER A 325 -15.63 -32.81 -0.88
C SER A 325 -16.40 -33.83 -1.71
#